data_e2c4e7186ad0fb18d8790d6849a96507
#
_entry.id   e2c4e7186ad0fb18d8790d6849a96507
#
_cell.length_a   1.000
_cell.length_b   1.000
_cell.length_c   1.000
_cell.angle_alpha   90.00
_cell.angle_beta   90.00
_cell.angle_gamma   90.00
#
_symmetry.space_group_name_H-M   'P 1'
#
loop_
_entity.id
_entity.type
_entity.pdbx_description
1 polymer ?
#
loop_
_entity_poly.entity_id
_entity_poly.type
_entity_poly.pdbx_seq_one_letter_code
_entity_poly.pdbx_strand_id
1 'polypeptide(L)'
;MTNPLGEELVELLQRRYDGSTCTFTTTLPAKPASYAPWPEWVLPGLRAFLEGRDVHKLYSHQVAVAEHAWQGNDVVVATGTSSGKSLGYLLPILTALASDPTACALYLTPTKALGSDQLHSVLQMCREVEELRGMVAAPYDGDTPTEARAGIRDDARFIFSNPDMIHMSMLASHQRW
;
A
#
# COMPACT_ATOMS: atom_id res chain seq x y z
N MET A 1 -19.63 -19.46 -4.15
CA MET A 1 -18.95 -20.24 -5.19
C MET A 1 -17.71 -20.83 -4.56
N THR A 2 -17.62 -22.14 -4.43
CA THR A 2 -16.42 -22.85 -3.98
C THR A 2 -15.31 -22.64 -5.01
N ASN A 3 -14.09 -22.45 -4.55
CA ASN A 3 -12.93 -22.34 -5.44
C ASN A 3 -12.52 -23.76 -5.89
N PRO A 4 -12.82 -24.20 -7.12
CA PRO A 4 -12.55 -25.56 -7.57
C PRO A 4 -11.07 -25.95 -7.45
N LEU A 5 -10.15 -25.00 -7.63
CA LEU A 5 -8.71 -25.22 -7.46
C LEU A 5 -8.31 -25.65 -6.03
N GLY A 6 -9.01 -25.16 -5.01
CA GLY A 6 -8.74 -25.55 -3.62
C GLY A 6 -9.20 -26.97 -3.32
N GLU A 7 -10.36 -27.37 -3.81
CA GLU A 7 -10.91 -28.72 -3.66
C GLU A 7 -10.07 -29.75 -4.44
N GLU A 8 -9.73 -29.45 -5.70
CA GLU A 8 -8.85 -30.29 -6.53
C GLU A 8 -7.46 -30.48 -5.88
N LEU A 9 -6.88 -29.43 -5.29
CA LEU A 9 -5.60 -29.53 -4.60
C LEU A 9 -5.68 -30.43 -3.38
N VAL A 10 -6.74 -30.32 -2.56
CA VAL A 10 -6.96 -31.17 -1.40
C VAL A 10 -7.11 -32.64 -1.82
N GLU A 11 -7.93 -32.91 -2.85
CA GLU A 11 -8.08 -34.26 -3.39
C GLU A 11 -6.77 -34.82 -3.93
N LEU A 12 -5.97 -34.02 -4.64
CA LEU A 12 -4.67 -34.43 -5.17
C LEU A 12 -3.68 -34.75 -4.05
N LEU A 13 -3.66 -33.95 -3.00
CA LEU A 13 -2.82 -34.19 -1.81
C LEU A 13 -3.24 -35.46 -1.06
N GLN A 14 -4.54 -35.69 -0.90
CA GLN A 14 -5.08 -36.89 -0.25
C GLN A 14 -4.76 -38.15 -1.05
N ARG A 15 -4.89 -38.11 -2.39
CA ARG A 15 -4.53 -39.25 -3.28
C ARG A 15 -3.03 -39.54 -3.28
N ARG A 16 -2.18 -38.50 -3.23
CA ARG A 16 -0.72 -38.66 -3.36
C ARG A 16 -0.06 -39.12 -2.06
N TYR A 17 -0.63 -38.84 -0.91
CA TYR A 17 -0.01 -39.07 0.40
C TYR A 17 -0.81 -40.01 1.29
N ASP A 18 -1.67 -40.85 0.71
CA ASP A 18 -2.42 -41.93 1.36
C ASP A 18 -3.14 -41.52 2.66
N GLY A 19 -3.63 -40.28 2.71
CA GLY A 19 -4.38 -39.73 3.84
C GLY A 19 -3.59 -39.50 5.13
N SER A 20 -2.35 -39.98 5.23
CA SER A 20 -1.56 -39.91 6.45
C SER A 20 -0.94 -38.53 6.73
N THR A 21 -0.77 -37.74 5.68
CA THR A 21 -0.07 -36.43 5.76
C THR A 21 -1.03 -35.26 5.97
N CYS A 22 -2.28 -35.39 5.51
CA CYS A 22 -3.33 -34.37 5.70
C CYS A 22 -4.24 -34.76 6.87
N THR A 23 -3.95 -34.29 8.05
CA THR A 23 -4.69 -34.65 9.28
C THR A 23 -5.93 -33.80 9.50
N PHE A 24 -6.03 -32.64 8.87
CA PHE A 24 -7.17 -31.75 9.00
C PHE A 24 -7.31 -30.83 7.80
N THR A 25 -8.53 -30.66 7.31
CA THR A 25 -8.91 -29.66 6.31
C THR A 25 -10.14 -28.90 6.77
N THR A 26 -10.17 -27.61 6.51
CA THR A 26 -11.36 -26.79 6.76
C THR A 26 -11.56 -25.81 5.62
N THR A 27 -12.80 -25.52 5.30
CA THR A 27 -13.15 -24.50 4.30
C THR A 27 -13.67 -23.28 5.05
N LEU A 28 -12.98 -22.15 4.85
CA LEU A 28 -13.47 -20.87 5.37
C LEU A 28 -14.59 -20.36 4.46
N PRO A 29 -15.77 -20.03 5.01
CA PRO A 29 -16.86 -19.50 4.20
C PRO A 29 -16.46 -18.17 3.57
N ALA A 30 -16.88 -17.95 2.31
CA ALA A 30 -16.70 -16.67 1.65
C ALA A 30 -17.46 -15.57 2.42
N LYS A 31 -16.77 -14.48 2.72
CA LYS A 31 -17.40 -13.28 3.26
C LYS A 31 -17.87 -12.40 2.10
N PRO A 32 -19.11 -11.90 2.12
CA PRO A 32 -19.58 -10.98 1.08
C PRO A 32 -18.74 -9.70 1.11
N ALA A 33 -18.35 -9.23 -0.07
CA ALA A 33 -17.66 -7.96 -0.21
C ALA A 33 -18.65 -6.81 -0.01
N SER A 34 -18.24 -5.81 0.78
CA SER A 34 -18.97 -4.54 0.93
C SER A 34 -18.21 -3.46 0.19
N TYR A 35 -18.87 -2.76 -0.72
CA TYR A 35 -18.30 -1.70 -1.55
C TYR A 35 -18.89 -0.35 -1.19
N ALA A 36 -18.13 0.71 -1.47
CA ALA A 36 -18.57 2.09 -1.36
C ALA A 36 -18.19 2.87 -2.65
N PRO A 37 -18.86 3.98 -2.94
CA PRO A 37 -18.50 4.82 -4.08
C PRO A 37 -17.10 5.41 -3.93
N TRP A 38 -16.49 5.77 -5.06
CA TRP A 38 -15.23 6.51 -5.06
C TRP A 38 -15.41 7.87 -4.38
N PRO A 39 -14.48 8.30 -3.50
CA PRO A 39 -14.48 9.66 -3.00
C PRO A 39 -14.27 10.67 -4.13
N GLU A 40 -15.01 11.77 -4.12
CA GLU A 40 -14.98 12.77 -5.18
C GLU A 40 -13.63 13.52 -5.28
N TRP A 41 -12.89 13.59 -4.17
CA TRP A 41 -11.58 14.25 -4.10
C TRP A 41 -10.44 13.43 -4.68
N VAL A 42 -10.63 12.15 -4.99
CA VAL A 42 -9.58 11.31 -5.60
C VAL A 42 -9.26 11.82 -6.99
N LEU A 43 -7.96 11.95 -7.29
CA LEU A 43 -7.47 12.37 -8.60
C LEU A 43 -8.08 11.54 -9.74
N PRO A 44 -8.63 12.19 -10.77
CA PRO A 44 -9.22 11.48 -11.91
C PRO A 44 -8.24 10.51 -12.60
N GLY A 45 -7.00 10.91 -12.78
CA GLY A 45 -5.96 10.05 -13.37
C GLY A 45 -5.60 8.86 -12.50
N LEU A 46 -5.57 9.02 -11.17
CA LEU A 46 -5.32 7.91 -10.25
C LEU A 46 -6.48 6.91 -10.25
N ARG A 47 -7.71 7.40 -10.30
CA ARG A 47 -8.90 6.56 -10.45
C ARG A 47 -8.86 5.79 -11.77
N ALA A 48 -8.62 6.46 -12.90
CA ALA A 48 -8.52 5.83 -14.22
C ALA A 48 -7.41 4.76 -14.27
N PHE A 49 -6.25 5.04 -13.66
CA PHE A 49 -5.16 4.09 -13.52
C PHE A 49 -5.58 2.80 -12.80
N LEU A 50 -6.33 2.92 -11.70
CA LEU A 50 -6.81 1.79 -10.91
C LEU A 50 -7.94 1.04 -11.62
N GLU A 51 -8.87 1.74 -12.26
CA GLU A 51 -9.93 1.14 -13.08
C GLU A 51 -9.37 0.34 -14.27
N GLY A 52 -8.27 0.80 -14.87
CA GLY A 52 -7.53 0.07 -15.90
C GLY A 52 -6.83 -1.21 -15.41
N ARG A 53 -6.81 -1.43 -14.09
CA ARG A 53 -6.29 -2.63 -13.40
C ARG A 53 -7.38 -3.41 -12.68
N ASP A 54 -8.61 -3.36 -13.20
CA ASP A 54 -9.79 -4.04 -12.68
C ASP A 54 -10.25 -3.61 -11.28
N VAL A 55 -9.77 -2.47 -10.77
CA VAL A 55 -10.25 -1.87 -9.52
C VAL A 55 -11.38 -0.88 -9.82
N HIS A 56 -12.55 -1.39 -10.21
CA HIS A 56 -13.71 -0.55 -10.54
C HIS A 56 -14.49 -0.09 -9.31
N LYS A 57 -14.34 -0.78 -8.19
CA LYS A 57 -15.03 -0.48 -6.92
C LYS A 57 -14.07 -0.59 -5.76
N LEU A 58 -14.18 0.32 -4.82
CA LEU A 58 -13.43 0.25 -3.57
C LEU A 58 -14.23 -0.50 -2.51
N TYR A 59 -13.53 -1.27 -1.68
CA TYR A 59 -14.15 -1.83 -0.49
C TYR A 59 -14.53 -0.73 0.49
N SER A 60 -15.63 -0.93 1.23
CA SER A 60 -16.14 0.06 2.19
C SER A 60 -15.09 0.48 3.22
N HIS A 61 -14.24 -0.44 3.69
CA HIS A 61 -13.17 -0.12 4.63
C HIS A 61 -12.05 0.74 3.99
N GLN A 62 -11.77 0.57 2.68
CA GLN A 62 -10.79 1.40 1.97
C GLN A 62 -11.28 2.84 1.88
N VAL A 63 -12.56 3.03 1.52
CA VAL A 63 -13.18 4.36 1.44
C VAL A 63 -13.24 5.00 2.82
N ALA A 64 -13.67 4.27 3.86
CA ALA A 64 -13.73 4.81 5.21
C ALA A 64 -12.36 5.30 5.71
N VAL A 65 -11.29 4.51 5.49
CA VAL A 65 -9.91 4.92 5.83
C VAL A 65 -9.51 6.18 5.04
N ALA A 66 -9.74 6.17 3.74
CA ALA A 66 -9.36 7.27 2.86
C ALA A 66 -10.09 8.58 3.24
N GLU A 67 -11.39 8.52 3.51
CA GLU A 67 -12.19 9.68 3.92
C GLU A 67 -11.73 10.25 5.27
N HIS A 68 -11.52 9.39 6.27
CA HIS A 68 -11.04 9.86 7.57
C HIS A 68 -9.65 10.49 7.48
N ALA A 69 -8.73 9.86 6.75
CA ALA A 69 -7.39 10.42 6.55
C ALA A 69 -7.43 11.74 5.77
N TRP A 70 -8.28 11.85 4.74
CA TRP A 70 -8.45 13.09 3.97
C TRP A 70 -9.00 14.24 4.82
N GLN A 71 -9.83 13.94 5.82
CA GLN A 71 -10.35 14.90 6.79
C GLN A 71 -9.33 15.28 7.88
N GLY A 72 -8.12 14.73 7.85
CA GLY A 72 -7.06 15.01 8.81
C GLY A 72 -7.17 14.22 10.12
N ASN A 73 -7.97 13.14 10.14
CA ASN A 73 -8.08 12.28 11.31
C ASN A 73 -6.98 11.21 11.33
N ASP A 74 -6.54 10.84 12.52
CA ASP A 74 -5.73 9.65 12.74
C ASP A 74 -6.57 8.38 12.52
N VAL A 75 -6.02 7.40 11.79
CA VAL A 75 -6.76 6.20 11.39
C VAL A 75 -6.00 4.93 11.75
N VAL A 76 -6.67 4.01 12.41
CA VAL A 76 -6.19 2.64 12.63
C VAL A 76 -7.04 1.66 11.83
N VAL A 77 -6.38 0.81 11.02
CA VAL A 77 -7.06 -0.19 10.17
C VAL A 77 -6.80 -1.59 10.68
N ALA A 78 -7.81 -2.20 11.28
CA ALA A 78 -7.76 -3.58 11.77
C ALA A 78 -8.58 -4.49 10.84
N THR A 79 -7.96 -5.00 9.79
CA THR A 79 -8.57 -5.96 8.83
C THR A 79 -7.63 -7.12 8.58
N GLY A 80 -8.13 -8.24 8.06
CA GLY A 80 -7.33 -9.40 7.68
C GLY A 80 -6.23 -9.05 6.66
N THR A 81 -5.27 -9.95 6.49
CA THR A 81 -4.24 -9.85 5.44
C THR A 81 -4.90 -9.88 4.06
N SER A 82 -4.24 -9.30 3.06
CA SER A 82 -4.69 -9.27 1.66
C SER A 82 -6.09 -8.64 1.45
N SER A 83 -6.51 -7.74 2.35
CA SER A 83 -7.80 -7.02 2.24
C SER A 83 -7.72 -5.72 1.41
N GLY A 84 -6.57 -5.45 0.78
CA GLY A 84 -6.37 -4.25 -0.05
C GLY A 84 -6.23 -2.94 0.75
N LYS A 85 -5.82 -2.99 2.03
CA LYS A 85 -5.65 -1.81 2.91
C LYS A 85 -4.85 -0.67 2.28
N SER A 86 -3.90 -1.01 1.41
CA SER A 86 -2.97 -0.02 0.82
C SER A 86 -3.69 1.11 0.10
N LEU A 87 -4.78 0.85 -0.59
CA LEU A 87 -5.54 1.90 -1.27
C LEU A 87 -6.16 2.90 -0.28
N GLY A 88 -6.57 2.44 0.90
CA GLY A 88 -7.16 3.32 1.91
C GLY A 88 -6.25 4.48 2.34
N TYR A 89 -4.93 4.27 2.38
CA TYR A 89 -3.96 5.33 2.72
C TYR A 89 -3.24 5.92 1.50
N LEU A 90 -3.06 5.16 0.41
CA LEU A 90 -2.41 5.69 -0.79
C LEU A 90 -3.26 6.74 -1.51
N LEU A 91 -4.58 6.56 -1.56
CA LEU A 91 -5.47 7.51 -2.21
C LEU A 91 -5.34 8.94 -1.62
N PRO A 92 -5.51 9.15 -0.30
CA PRO A 92 -5.36 10.48 0.27
C PRO A 92 -3.92 11.00 0.19
N ILE A 93 -2.91 10.16 0.41
CA ILE A 93 -1.50 10.56 0.31
C ILE A 93 -1.18 11.08 -1.09
N LEU A 94 -1.46 10.30 -2.14
CA LEU A 94 -1.11 10.67 -3.51
C LEU A 94 -1.91 11.89 -3.99
N THR A 95 -3.17 12.00 -3.58
CA THR A 95 -3.99 13.18 -3.89
C THR A 95 -3.46 14.44 -3.20
N ALA A 96 -3.07 14.34 -1.92
CA ALA A 96 -2.49 15.46 -1.20
C ALA A 96 -1.14 15.90 -1.82
N LEU A 97 -0.27 14.93 -2.12
CA LEU A 97 1.03 15.21 -2.76
C LEU A 97 0.90 15.85 -4.14
N ALA A 98 -0.14 15.52 -4.91
CA ALA A 98 -0.39 16.14 -6.21
C ALA A 98 -0.97 17.56 -6.06
N SER A 99 -1.80 17.78 -5.04
CA SER A 99 -2.52 19.05 -4.84
C SER A 99 -1.69 20.13 -4.15
N ASP A 100 -0.74 19.71 -3.30
CA ASP A 100 0.13 20.63 -2.54
C ASP A 100 1.61 20.31 -2.81
N PRO A 101 2.34 21.20 -3.51
CA PRO A 101 3.77 20.99 -3.81
C PRO A 101 4.67 20.99 -2.57
N THR A 102 4.20 21.43 -1.42
CA THR A 102 4.95 21.44 -0.15
C THR A 102 4.67 20.22 0.72
N ALA A 103 3.62 19.45 0.40
CA ALA A 103 3.28 18.27 1.16
C ALA A 103 4.33 17.17 1.00
N CYS A 104 4.65 16.50 2.10
CA CYS A 104 5.52 15.33 2.17
C CYS A 104 4.80 14.17 2.86
N ALA A 105 5.15 12.95 2.47
CA ALA A 105 4.63 11.74 3.10
C ALA A 105 5.77 10.83 3.53
N LEU A 106 5.61 10.22 4.70
CA LEU A 106 6.53 9.23 5.23
C LEU A 106 5.81 7.89 5.40
N TYR A 107 6.32 6.86 4.74
CA TYR A 107 5.80 5.50 4.81
C TYR A 107 6.75 4.61 5.59
N LEU A 108 6.28 4.06 6.70
CA LEU A 108 7.09 3.21 7.56
C LEU A 108 6.67 1.76 7.47
N THR A 109 7.63 0.90 7.22
CA THR A 109 7.42 -0.55 7.18
C THR A 109 8.37 -1.29 8.12
N PRO A 110 7.94 -2.42 8.69
CA PRO A 110 8.80 -3.21 9.54
C PRO A 110 9.92 -3.94 8.76
N THR A 111 9.73 -4.15 7.46
CA THR A 111 10.70 -4.86 6.61
C THR A 111 10.99 -4.09 5.33
N LYS A 112 12.23 -4.14 4.86
CA LYS A 112 12.67 -3.52 3.60
C LYS A 112 11.91 -4.07 2.39
N ALA A 113 11.67 -5.39 2.36
CA ALA A 113 10.95 -6.04 1.26
C ALA A 113 9.55 -5.43 1.06
N LEU A 114 8.78 -5.27 2.15
CA LEU A 114 7.46 -4.65 2.08
C LEU A 114 7.54 -3.19 1.64
N GLY A 115 8.52 -2.44 2.14
CA GLY A 115 8.76 -1.05 1.71
C GLY A 115 9.08 -0.96 0.22
N SER A 116 9.91 -1.85 -0.28
CA SER A 116 10.29 -1.92 -1.70
C SER A 116 9.10 -2.23 -2.61
N ASP A 117 8.25 -3.19 -2.24
CA ASP A 117 7.04 -3.53 -3.00
C ASP A 117 6.06 -2.34 -3.08
N GLN A 118 5.86 -1.66 -1.96
CA GLN A 118 5.00 -0.47 -1.92
C GLN A 118 5.59 0.70 -2.72
N LEU A 119 6.88 0.94 -2.60
CA LEU A 119 7.59 1.94 -3.40
C LEU A 119 7.46 1.65 -4.89
N HIS A 120 7.66 0.40 -5.31
CA HIS A 120 7.52 0.00 -6.71
C HIS A 120 6.12 0.33 -7.26
N SER A 121 5.08 0.02 -6.50
CA SER A 121 3.69 0.35 -6.85
C SER A 121 3.48 1.86 -6.98
N VAL A 122 4.02 2.66 -6.05
CA VAL A 122 3.92 4.13 -6.11
C VAL A 122 4.70 4.69 -7.31
N LEU A 123 5.90 4.20 -7.58
CA LEU A 123 6.68 4.64 -8.74
C LEU A 123 5.98 4.35 -10.06
N GLN A 124 5.22 3.26 -10.15
CA GLN A 124 4.41 2.96 -11.31
C GLN A 124 3.26 3.99 -11.46
N MET A 125 2.56 4.33 -10.36
CA MET A 125 1.55 5.39 -10.37
C MET A 125 2.13 6.74 -10.79
N CYS A 126 3.32 7.11 -10.30
CA CYS A 126 4.01 8.36 -10.68
C CYS A 126 4.39 8.43 -12.18
N ARG A 127 4.61 7.29 -12.81
CA ARG A 127 4.93 7.22 -14.26
C ARG A 127 3.70 7.31 -15.14
N GLU A 128 2.58 6.71 -14.72
CA GLU A 128 1.39 6.53 -15.54
C GLU A 128 0.29 7.54 -15.26
N VAL A 129 0.25 8.14 -14.06
CA VAL A 129 -0.73 9.16 -13.66
C VAL A 129 -0.16 10.55 -13.91
N GLU A 130 -0.83 11.33 -14.76
CA GLU A 130 -0.35 12.67 -15.19
C GLU A 130 -0.16 13.62 -14.00
N GLU A 131 -1.10 13.65 -13.07
CA GLU A 131 -1.09 14.53 -11.90
C GLU A 131 0.04 14.20 -10.91
N LEU A 132 0.64 13.01 -11.00
CA LEU A 132 1.76 12.56 -10.18
C LEU A 132 3.11 12.65 -10.91
N ARG A 133 3.11 13.11 -12.17
CA ARG A 133 4.34 13.18 -12.97
C ARG A 133 5.35 14.14 -12.37
N GLY A 134 6.56 13.65 -12.20
CA GLY A 134 7.65 14.42 -11.58
C GLY A 134 7.71 14.34 -10.06
N MET A 135 6.73 13.70 -9.40
CA MET A 135 6.82 13.42 -7.98
C MET A 135 7.95 12.43 -7.69
N VAL A 136 8.86 12.79 -6.80
CA VAL A 136 9.97 11.93 -6.39
C VAL A 136 9.54 11.11 -5.16
N ALA A 137 9.50 9.79 -5.34
CA ALA A 137 9.37 8.83 -4.25
C ALA A 137 10.67 8.03 -4.12
N ALA A 138 11.20 7.88 -2.91
CA ALA A 138 12.49 7.25 -2.68
C ALA A 138 12.55 6.45 -1.38
N PRO A 139 13.39 5.38 -1.34
CA PRO A 139 13.70 4.70 -0.09
C PRO A 139 14.72 5.52 0.70
N TYR A 140 14.56 5.54 2.02
CA TYR A 140 15.54 6.10 2.92
C TYR A 140 15.75 5.16 4.12
N ASP A 141 16.71 4.28 3.99
CA ASP A 141 17.00 3.24 4.97
C ASP A 141 18.51 3.00 5.12
N GLY A 142 18.89 1.93 5.83
CA GLY A 142 20.30 1.59 6.07
C GLY A 142 21.10 1.27 4.80
N ASP A 143 20.44 0.85 3.72
CA ASP A 143 21.09 0.52 2.45
C ASP A 143 21.18 1.74 1.49
N THR A 144 20.53 2.83 1.85
CA THR A 144 20.59 4.07 1.05
C THR A 144 22.01 4.63 1.06
N PRO A 145 22.68 4.76 -0.10
CA PRO A 145 24.03 5.30 -0.21
C PRO A 145 24.13 6.69 0.43
N THR A 146 25.23 6.95 1.14
CA THR A 146 25.42 8.21 1.86
C THR A 146 25.36 9.43 0.94
N GLU A 147 25.90 9.32 -0.26
CA GLU A 147 25.89 10.35 -1.31
C GLU A 147 24.50 10.66 -1.83
N ALA A 148 23.57 9.67 -1.84
CA ALA A 148 22.20 9.87 -2.28
C ALA A 148 21.31 10.53 -1.20
N ARG A 149 21.68 10.44 0.06
CA ARG A 149 20.85 10.89 1.19
C ARG A 149 20.51 12.36 1.17
N ALA A 150 21.44 13.20 0.72
CA ALA A 150 21.19 14.64 0.61
C ALA A 150 20.11 14.92 -0.44
N GLY A 151 20.29 14.42 -1.66
CA GLY A 151 19.30 14.60 -2.74
C GLY A 151 17.91 14.03 -2.38
N ILE A 152 17.85 12.89 -1.67
CA ILE A 152 16.55 12.35 -1.23
C ILE A 152 15.86 13.30 -0.25
N ARG A 153 16.59 13.92 0.70
CA ARG A 153 16.01 14.90 1.63
C ARG A 153 15.52 16.16 0.92
N ASP A 154 16.23 16.58 -0.10
CA ASP A 154 15.95 17.84 -0.78
C ASP A 154 14.80 17.68 -1.81
N ASP A 155 14.70 16.51 -2.47
CA ASP A 155 13.83 16.33 -3.62
C ASP A 155 12.65 15.35 -3.37
N ALA A 156 12.81 14.36 -2.47
CA ALA A 156 11.78 13.34 -2.30
C ALA A 156 10.62 13.85 -1.44
N ARG A 157 9.42 13.70 -1.99
CA ARG A 157 8.18 14.08 -1.32
C ARG A 157 7.43 12.87 -0.75
N PHE A 158 7.75 11.66 -1.18
CA PHE A 158 7.23 10.44 -0.61
C PHE A 158 8.39 9.52 -0.22
N ILE A 159 8.66 9.41 1.07
CA ILE A 159 9.82 8.71 1.62
C ILE A 159 9.37 7.39 2.22
N PHE A 160 10.05 6.30 1.82
CA PHE A 160 9.84 4.96 2.34
C PHE A 160 10.98 4.59 3.28
N SER A 161 10.65 4.29 4.54
CA SER A 161 11.64 4.04 5.57
C SER A 161 11.18 2.96 6.57
N ASN A 162 11.88 2.83 7.67
CA ASN A 162 11.55 1.96 8.78
C ASN A 162 11.73 2.68 10.13
N PRO A 163 11.14 2.15 11.22
CA PRO A 163 11.23 2.77 12.53
C PRO A 163 12.66 2.97 13.05
N ASP A 164 13.56 2.04 12.78
CA ASP A 164 14.97 2.13 13.20
C ASP A 164 15.66 3.31 12.52
N MET A 165 15.46 3.49 11.24
CA MET A 165 16.03 4.60 10.48
C MET A 165 15.48 5.95 10.95
N ILE A 166 14.19 6.01 11.26
CA ILE A 166 13.59 7.21 11.87
C ILE A 166 14.31 7.53 13.19
N HIS A 167 14.40 6.56 14.08
CA HIS A 167 15.01 6.74 15.40
C HIS A 167 16.48 7.13 15.32
N MET A 168 17.27 6.40 14.54
CA MET A 168 18.72 6.54 14.50
C MET A 168 19.22 7.72 13.67
N SER A 169 18.47 8.17 12.67
CA SER A 169 18.93 9.17 11.69
C SER A 169 18.02 10.39 11.61
N MET A 170 16.74 10.21 11.34
CA MET A 170 15.83 11.33 11.09
C MET A 170 15.58 12.15 12.36
N LEU A 171 15.17 11.50 13.45
CA LEU A 171 14.91 12.21 14.73
C LEU A 171 16.18 12.82 15.31
N ALA A 172 17.33 12.16 15.19
CA ALA A 172 18.61 12.69 15.67
C ALA A 172 19.06 13.96 14.92
N SER A 173 18.55 14.18 13.71
CA SER A 173 18.86 15.35 12.86
C SER A 173 17.61 15.98 12.25
N HIS A 174 16.51 16.00 12.99
CA HIS A 174 15.20 16.47 12.55
C HIS A 174 15.18 17.88 11.94
N GLN A 175 16.12 18.74 12.32
CA GLN A 175 16.26 20.09 11.74
C GLN A 175 16.67 20.09 10.24
N ARG A 176 17.03 18.92 9.71
CA ARG A 176 17.43 18.76 8.30
C ARG A 176 16.33 18.15 7.43
N TRP A 177 15.16 17.90 8.03
CA TRP A 177 14.01 17.24 7.41
C TRP A 177 12.81 18.17 7.29
#